data_b27117aef7de1238b137ce72d5ffdf1c
#
_entry.id   b27117aef7de1238b137ce72d5ffdf1c
#
_cell.length_a   1.000
_cell.length_b   1.000
_cell.length_c   1.000
_cell.angle_alpha   90.00
_cell.angle_beta   90.00
_cell.angle_gamma   90.00
#
_symmetry.space_group_name_H-M   'P 1'
#
loop_
_entity.id
_entity.type
_entity.pdbx_description
1 polymer ?
#
loop_
_entity_poly.entity_id
_entity_poly.type
_entity_poly.pdbx_seq_one_letter_code
_entity_poly.pdbx_strand_id
1 'polypeptide(L)'
;MNNIYEVKKNIDKIKRGDYTYFLTPNIYKEISYRLKRYEYNIYYPYPDSEKVILYTDKMPSVRLFEIDSYFPLTHSEILGSLFGLNISGEVFGDIIVDDGKYYFYAMDEIGDFIRDNLCLIGNYPVKIKEIDIHFLDSYERKFEDNSIIVSSLRIDTVISRIIGTSRDKIKEKVRNKEIMVNYDVLGNNSYILKENDIFSIRKFGKYKFIGVSKMTKKDNYIIKYYKYL
;
A
#
# COMPACT_ATOMS: atom_id res chain seq x y z
N MET A 1 -6.89 -8.36 -16.00
CA MET A 1 -8.30 -8.77 -16.08
C MET A 1 -9.04 -8.72 -14.73
N ASN A 2 -8.38 -8.94 -13.59
CA ASN A 2 -9.03 -8.92 -12.26
C ASN A 2 -9.61 -7.56 -11.85
N ASN A 3 -8.98 -6.45 -12.25
CA ASN A 3 -9.34 -5.10 -11.79
C ASN A 3 -10.77 -4.67 -12.21
N ILE A 4 -11.20 -4.99 -13.45
CA ILE A 4 -12.54 -4.60 -13.94
C ILE A 4 -13.65 -5.34 -13.20
N TYR A 5 -13.46 -6.61 -12.90
CA TYR A 5 -14.44 -7.40 -12.15
C TYR A 5 -14.58 -6.89 -10.71
N GLU A 6 -13.45 -6.62 -10.04
CA GLU A 6 -13.39 -6.08 -8.70
C GLU A 6 -14.09 -4.71 -8.60
N VAL A 7 -13.80 -3.81 -9.54
CA VAL A 7 -14.45 -2.50 -9.62
C VAL A 7 -15.97 -2.65 -9.78
N LYS A 8 -16.42 -3.53 -10.68
CA LYS A 8 -17.87 -3.76 -10.90
C LYS A 8 -18.55 -4.33 -9.65
N LYS A 9 -17.96 -5.36 -9.01
CA LYS A 9 -18.46 -5.96 -7.77
C LYS A 9 -18.66 -4.90 -6.67
N ASN A 10 -17.69 -4.02 -6.48
CA ASN A 10 -17.75 -2.99 -5.45
C ASN A 10 -18.77 -1.88 -5.78
N ILE A 11 -18.90 -1.49 -7.04
CA ILE A 11 -19.95 -0.56 -7.48
C ILE A 11 -21.34 -1.14 -7.19
N ASP A 12 -21.55 -2.43 -7.48
CA ASP A 12 -22.83 -3.09 -7.24
C ASP A 12 -23.18 -3.16 -5.74
N LYS A 13 -22.17 -3.35 -4.87
CA LYS A 13 -22.34 -3.28 -3.40
C LYS A 13 -22.86 -1.90 -2.97
N ILE A 14 -22.18 -0.83 -3.38
CA ILE A 14 -22.55 0.55 -3.05
C ILE A 14 -23.97 0.87 -3.53
N LYS A 15 -24.34 0.47 -4.75
CA LYS A 15 -25.69 0.69 -5.29
C LYS A 15 -26.79 -0.06 -4.54
N ARG A 16 -26.46 -1.08 -3.78
CA ARG A 16 -27.39 -1.89 -2.96
C ARG A 16 -27.48 -1.43 -1.50
N GLY A 17 -26.85 -0.32 -1.13
CA GLY A 17 -26.85 0.16 0.25
C GLY A 17 -25.84 -0.55 1.18
N ASP A 18 -24.84 -1.24 0.62
CA ASP A 18 -23.84 -2.01 1.36
C ASP A 18 -22.49 -1.29 1.41
N TYR A 19 -21.44 -1.94 1.90
CA TYR A 19 -20.08 -1.43 1.94
C TYR A 19 -19.12 -2.29 1.09
N THR A 20 -18.03 -1.68 0.65
CA THR A 20 -16.92 -2.41 0.03
C THR A 20 -16.04 -3.05 1.11
N TYR A 21 -15.12 -3.92 0.71
CA TYR A 21 -13.96 -4.23 1.53
C TYR A 21 -12.89 -3.15 1.37
N PHE A 22 -11.69 -3.36 1.90
CA PHE A 22 -10.59 -2.41 1.78
C PHE A 22 -10.17 -2.24 0.32
N LEU A 23 -10.27 -1.02 -0.17
CA LEU A 23 -9.92 -0.65 -1.54
C LEU A 23 -8.53 -0.02 -1.56
N THR A 24 -7.67 -0.49 -2.44
CA THR A 24 -6.41 0.19 -2.75
C THR A 24 -6.69 1.51 -3.50
N PRO A 25 -5.78 2.50 -3.44
CA PRO A 25 -6.01 3.81 -4.06
C PRO A 25 -6.36 3.79 -5.55
N ASN A 26 -5.78 2.88 -6.33
CA ASN A 26 -6.11 2.73 -7.75
C ASN A 26 -7.55 2.23 -7.97
N ILE A 27 -7.99 1.24 -7.19
CA ILE A 27 -9.36 0.70 -7.23
C ILE A 27 -10.37 1.76 -6.76
N TYR A 28 -10.08 2.42 -5.65
CA TYR A 28 -10.90 3.52 -5.13
C TYR A 28 -11.08 4.63 -6.18
N LYS A 29 -9.99 5.07 -6.83
CA LYS A 29 -10.02 6.09 -7.87
C LYS A 29 -10.94 5.71 -9.05
N GLU A 30 -10.86 4.46 -9.50
CA GLU A 30 -11.67 3.95 -10.61
C GLU A 30 -13.17 3.86 -10.22
N ILE A 31 -13.46 3.38 -9.01
CA ILE A 31 -14.84 3.33 -8.49
C ILE A 31 -15.42 4.74 -8.34
N SER A 32 -14.68 5.66 -7.72
CA SER A 32 -15.12 7.05 -7.53
C SER A 32 -15.41 7.76 -8.86
N TYR A 33 -14.59 7.50 -9.87
CA TYR A 33 -14.84 8.03 -11.22
C TYR A 33 -16.17 7.54 -11.80
N ARG A 34 -16.52 6.27 -11.59
CA ARG A 34 -17.78 5.66 -12.09
C ARG A 34 -18.99 6.01 -11.24
N LEU A 35 -18.80 6.29 -9.95
CA LEU A 35 -19.84 6.65 -9.00
C LEU A 35 -20.08 8.16 -8.83
N LYS A 36 -19.61 9.01 -9.75
CA LYS A 36 -19.69 10.49 -9.66
C LYS A 36 -21.09 11.06 -9.33
N ARG A 37 -22.15 10.31 -9.60
CA ARG A 37 -23.55 10.72 -9.39
C ARG A 37 -24.22 9.99 -8.23
N TYR A 38 -23.48 9.18 -7.49
CA TYR A 38 -23.97 8.45 -6.34
C TYR A 38 -23.38 9.03 -5.07
N GLU A 39 -24.20 9.20 -4.06
CA GLU A 39 -23.76 9.57 -2.73
C GLU A 39 -23.24 8.32 -2.02
N TYR A 40 -22.09 8.41 -1.41
CA TYR A 40 -21.46 7.41 -0.57
C TYR A 40 -20.51 8.08 0.43
N ASN A 41 -20.24 7.39 1.53
CA ASN A 41 -19.30 7.82 2.54
C ASN A 41 -18.00 7.04 2.37
N ILE A 42 -16.90 7.60 2.92
CA ILE A 42 -15.59 6.97 2.92
C ILE A 42 -15.21 6.73 4.38
N TYR A 43 -14.88 5.49 4.69
CA TYR A 43 -14.29 5.13 5.98
C TYR A 43 -12.78 5.03 5.83
N TYR A 44 -12.09 5.85 6.60
CA TYR A 44 -10.62 5.84 6.78
C TYR A 44 -10.32 5.18 8.12
N PRO A 45 -9.66 4.02 8.16
CA PRO A 45 -9.31 3.34 9.42
C PRO A 45 -8.47 4.20 10.37
N TYR A 46 -7.60 5.04 9.81
CA TYR A 46 -6.79 6.06 10.49
C TYR A 46 -6.49 7.21 9.52
N PRO A 47 -6.01 8.40 9.98
CA PRO A 47 -5.91 9.60 9.12
C PRO A 47 -5.09 9.42 7.84
N ASP A 48 -3.97 8.69 7.91
CA ASP A 48 -3.06 8.44 6.77
C ASP A 48 -3.29 7.09 6.08
N SER A 49 -4.47 6.49 6.23
CA SER A 49 -4.73 5.19 5.64
C SER A 49 -4.74 5.27 4.11
N GLU A 50 -4.06 4.36 3.46
CA GLU A 50 -4.03 4.24 2.00
C GLU A 50 -5.21 3.45 1.49
N LYS A 51 -5.56 2.38 2.19
CA LYS A 51 -6.75 1.61 1.88
C LYS A 51 -7.96 2.21 2.60
N VAL A 52 -9.05 2.33 1.85
CA VAL A 52 -10.32 2.89 2.34
C VAL A 52 -11.47 1.92 2.10
N ILE A 53 -12.58 2.14 2.80
CA ILE A 53 -13.83 1.41 2.58
C ILE A 53 -14.89 2.43 2.16
N LEU A 54 -15.62 2.16 1.10
CA LEU A 54 -16.79 2.94 0.72
C LEU A 54 -18.05 2.29 1.31
N TYR A 55 -18.99 3.11 1.74
CA TYR A 55 -20.27 2.63 2.29
C TYR A 55 -21.38 3.63 2.04
N THR A 56 -22.61 3.15 2.10
CA THR A 56 -23.84 3.95 2.03
C THR A 56 -24.64 3.81 3.31
N ASP A 57 -25.64 2.92 3.34
CA ASP A 57 -26.54 2.78 4.47
C ASP A 57 -25.92 1.97 5.62
N LYS A 58 -25.09 0.98 5.27
CA LYS A 58 -24.48 0.06 6.22
C LYS A 58 -23.03 0.45 6.48
N MET A 59 -22.73 0.81 7.72
CA MET A 59 -21.36 1.11 8.14
C MET A 59 -20.52 -0.18 8.22
N PRO A 60 -19.26 -0.17 7.73
CA PRO A 60 -18.37 -1.33 7.82
C PRO A 60 -17.99 -1.63 9.26
N SER A 61 -17.92 -2.91 9.61
CA SER A 61 -17.34 -3.38 10.87
C SER A 61 -15.90 -3.80 10.65
N VAL A 62 -14.97 -3.12 11.34
CA VAL A 62 -13.52 -3.28 11.20
C VAL A 62 -12.90 -3.41 12.58
N ARG A 63 -11.88 -4.25 12.69
CA ARG A 63 -11.11 -4.47 13.93
C ARG A 63 -9.64 -4.12 13.71
N LEU A 64 -8.98 -3.66 14.77
CA LEU A 64 -7.55 -3.36 14.79
C LEU A 64 -6.82 -4.43 15.61
N PHE A 65 -5.73 -4.94 15.05
CA PHE A 65 -4.89 -5.95 15.65
C PHE A 65 -3.45 -5.49 15.83
N GLU A 66 -2.88 -5.78 17.00
CA GLU A 66 -1.45 -5.69 17.28
C GLU A 66 -0.82 -7.08 17.09
N ILE A 67 0.36 -7.10 16.47
CA ILE A 67 1.18 -8.31 16.35
C ILE A 67 2.28 -8.24 17.41
N ASP A 68 2.18 -9.09 18.41
CA ASP A 68 3.18 -9.24 19.47
C ASP A 68 4.27 -10.23 19.01
N SER A 69 5.49 -9.75 18.86
CA SER A 69 6.65 -10.51 18.40
C SER A 69 7.90 -10.14 19.20
N TYR A 70 8.69 -11.13 19.57
CA TYR A 70 10.01 -10.93 20.17
C TYR A 70 11.10 -10.58 19.15
N PHE A 71 10.82 -10.78 17.87
CA PHE A 71 11.78 -10.57 16.78
C PHE A 71 11.31 -9.43 15.89
N PRO A 72 12.24 -8.68 15.31
CA PRO A 72 11.88 -7.65 14.35
C PRO A 72 11.24 -8.28 13.10
N LEU A 73 10.10 -7.73 12.71
CA LEU A 73 9.35 -8.14 11.52
C LEU A 73 9.41 -7.05 10.45
N THR A 74 9.33 -7.45 9.22
CA THR A 74 9.17 -6.53 8.10
C THR A 74 7.72 -6.52 7.59
N HIS A 75 7.31 -5.40 7.01
CA HIS A 75 6.01 -5.30 6.32
C HIS A 75 5.79 -6.45 5.32
N SER A 76 6.84 -6.86 4.59
CA SER A 76 6.74 -7.92 3.58
C SER A 76 6.51 -9.30 4.18
N GLU A 77 7.09 -9.59 5.35
CA GLU A 77 6.87 -10.86 6.06
C GLU A 77 5.46 -10.94 6.62
N ILE A 78 4.96 -9.83 7.21
CA ILE A 78 3.58 -9.75 7.70
C ILE A 78 2.60 -9.95 6.55
N LEU A 79 2.77 -9.21 5.46
CA LEU A 79 1.93 -9.29 4.27
C LEU A 79 1.94 -10.71 3.67
N GLY A 80 3.13 -11.32 3.56
CA GLY A 80 3.28 -12.67 3.03
C GLY A 80 2.58 -13.71 3.90
N SER A 81 2.66 -13.57 5.23
CA SER A 81 2.01 -14.49 6.18
C SER A 81 0.48 -14.33 6.18
N LEU A 82 -0.04 -13.09 6.06
CA LEU A 82 -1.48 -12.87 5.87
C LEU A 82 -2.00 -13.55 4.58
N PHE A 83 -1.29 -13.40 3.46
CA PHE A 83 -1.64 -14.13 2.24
C PHE A 83 -1.47 -15.65 2.38
N GLY A 84 -0.53 -16.10 3.22
CA GLY A 84 -0.34 -17.52 3.55
C GLY A 84 -1.54 -18.17 4.24
N LEU A 85 -2.42 -17.38 4.87
CA LEU A 85 -3.72 -17.85 5.38
C LEU A 85 -4.76 -18.09 4.27
N ASN A 86 -4.40 -17.90 3.01
CA ASN A 86 -5.29 -18.03 1.85
C ASN A 86 -6.50 -17.08 1.88
N ILE A 87 -6.36 -15.92 2.49
CA ILE A 87 -7.37 -14.86 2.52
C ILE A 87 -7.12 -13.83 1.40
N SER A 88 -8.20 -13.17 0.96
CA SER A 88 -8.09 -12.09 -0.03
C SER A 88 -7.46 -10.83 0.57
N GLY A 89 -6.63 -10.14 -0.22
CA GLY A 89 -6.01 -8.88 0.22
C GLY A 89 -7.00 -7.73 0.44
N GLU A 90 -8.26 -7.87 0.02
CA GLU A 90 -9.31 -6.89 0.25
C GLU A 90 -9.94 -6.98 1.65
N VAL A 91 -9.75 -8.09 2.39
CA VAL A 91 -10.35 -8.26 3.73
C VAL A 91 -9.48 -7.71 4.86
N PHE A 92 -8.27 -7.25 4.56
CA PHE A 92 -7.41 -6.55 5.51
C PHE A 92 -6.90 -5.22 4.96
N GLY A 93 -6.73 -4.26 5.86
CA GLY A 93 -6.31 -2.89 5.57
C GLY A 93 -4.81 -2.74 5.39
N ASP A 94 -4.31 -1.55 5.74
CA ASP A 94 -2.88 -1.29 5.77
C ASP A 94 -2.21 -2.05 6.92
N ILE A 95 -0.98 -2.47 6.67
CA ILE A 95 -0.05 -2.97 7.69
C ILE A 95 0.81 -1.78 8.12
N ILE A 96 0.87 -1.54 9.41
CA ILE A 96 1.60 -0.44 10.02
C ILE A 96 2.77 -1.02 10.80
N VAL A 97 3.96 -0.50 10.52
CA VAL A 97 5.19 -0.80 11.26
C VAL A 97 5.63 0.50 11.91
N ASP A 98 5.62 0.58 13.25
CA ASP A 98 5.94 1.77 14.01
C ASP A 98 6.81 1.44 15.22
N ASP A 99 8.06 1.87 15.21
CA ASP A 99 9.04 1.69 16.29
C ASP A 99 9.11 0.25 16.86
N GLY A 100 9.11 -0.75 15.95
CA GLY A 100 9.17 -2.16 16.32
C GLY A 100 7.84 -2.74 16.80
N LYS A 101 6.77 -2.00 16.67
CA LYS A 101 5.39 -2.47 16.85
C LYS A 101 4.71 -2.64 15.50
N TYR A 102 3.76 -3.54 15.43
CA TYR A 102 3.15 -3.96 14.18
C TYR A 102 1.65 -4.04 14.34
N TYR A 103 0.93 -3.40 13.43
CA TYR A 103 -0.53 -3.34 13.46
C TYR A 103 -1.12 -3.62 12.10
N PHE A 104 -2.34 -4.09 12.06
CA PHE A 104 -3.12 -4.17 10.83
C PHE A 104 -4.62 -4.10 11.15
N TYR A 105 -5.37 -3.54 10.22
CA TYR A 105 -6.83 -3.58 10.25
C TYR A 105 -7.34 -4.79 9.49
N ALA A 106 -8.45 -5.37 9.94
CA ALA A 106 -9.17 -6.40 9.20
C ALA A 106 -10.68 -6.20 9.29
N MET A 107 -11.42 -6.72 8.31
CA MET A 107 -12.87 -6.81 8.41
C MET A 107 -13.23 -7.71 9.59
N ASP A 108 -14.29 -7.34 10.32
CA ASP A 108 -14.72 -8.05 11.52
C ASP A 108 -14.98 -9.54 11.25
N GLU A 109 -15.62 -9.85 10.12
CA GLU A 109 -15.98 -11.22 9.72
C GLU A 109 -14.78 -12.18 9.57
N ILE A 110 -13.55 -11.65 9.37
CA ILE A 110 -12.33 -12.46 9.22
C ILE A 110 -11.40 -12.32 10.43
N GLY A 111 -11.69 -11.40 11.36
CA GLY A 111 -10.81 -11.06 12.46
C GLY A 111 -10.45 -12.22 13.37
N ASP A 112 -11.43 -12.99 13.79
CA ASP A 112 -11.21 -14.17 14.65
C ASP A 112 -10.38 -15.24 13.91
N PHE A 113 -10.68 -15.51 12.65
CA PHE A 113 -9.90 -16.43 11.85
C PHE A 113 -8.42 -16.02 11.76
N ILE A 114 -8.12 -14.75 11.51
CA ILE A 114 -6.73 -14.26 11.46
C ILE A 114 -6.09 -14.39 12.83
N ARG A 115 -6.75 -13.94 13.91
CA ARG A 115 -6.22 -14.02 15.28
C ARG A 115 -5.84 -15.44 15.67
N ASP A 116 -6.68 -16.41 15.32
CA ASP A 116 -6.52 -17.80 15.78
C ASP A 116 -5.55 -18.61 14.89
N ASN A 117 -5.30 -18.17 13.64
CA ASN A 117 -4.48 -18.91 12.67
C ASN A 117 -3.15 -18.24 12.31
N LEU A 118 -2.96 -16.94 12.54
CA LEU A 118 -1.70 -16.26 12.28
C LEU A 118 -0.75 -16.44 13.47
N CYS A 119 -0.17 -17.63 13.60
CA CYS A 119 0.75 -17.98 14.70
C CYS A 119 2.22 -17.79 14.34
N LEU A 120 2.55 -17.65 13.05
CA LEU A 120 3.92 -17.47 12.55
C LEU A 120 3.96 -16.35 11.51
N ILE A 121 4.99 -15.51 11.59
CA ILE A 121 5.34 -14.55 10.53
C ILE A 121 6.77 -14.85 10.08
N GLY A 122 6.92 -15.27 8.81
CA GLY A 122 8.14 -15.91 8.39
C GLY A 122 8.43 -17.16 9.24
N ASN A 123 9.54 -17.16 9.96
CA ASN A 123 9.93 -18.24 10.88
C ASN A 123 9.71 -17.88 12.36
N TYR A 124 9.12 -16.71 12.66
CA TYR A 124 9.02 -16.21 14.03
C TYR A 124 7.61 -16.44 14.59
N PRO A 125 7.50 -17.00 15.80
CA PRO A 125 6.22 -17.12 16.49
C PRO A 125 5.70 -15.74 16.88
N VAL A 126 4.40 -15.53 16.68
CA VAL A 126 3.72 -14.28 17.01
C VAL A 126 2.42 -14.55 17.74
N LYS A 127 1.93 -13.53 18.43
CA LYS A 127 0.59 -13.53 19.04
C LYS A 127 -0.19 -12.33 18.51
N ILE A 128 -1.38 -12.57 18.02
CA ILE A 128 -2.28 -11.53 17.53
C ILE A 128 -3.22 -11.12 18.65
N LYS A 129 -3.27 -9.82 18.93
CA LYS A 129 -4.12 -9.23 19.96
C LYS A 129 -5.03 -8.21 19.32
N GLU A 130 -6.32 -8.28 19.58
CA GLU A 130 -7.23 -7.19 19.24
C GLU A 130 -7.02 -6.04 20.23
N ILE A 131 -7.00 -4.83 19.69
CA ILE A 131 -6.84 -3.60 20.48
C ILE A 131 -7.93 -2.59 20.09
N ASP A 132 -8.02 -1.49 20.84
CA ASP A 132 -8.98 -0.43 20.57
C ASP A 132 -8.83 0.09 19.14
N ILE A 133 -9.93 0.17 18.41
CA ILE A 133 -9.98 0.63 17.01
C ILE A 133 -9.45 2.05 16.83
N HIS A 134 -9.56 2.89 17.87
CA HIS A 134 -9.12 4.28 17.91
C HIS A 134 -7.65 4.46 18.31
N PHE A 135 -6.94 3.37 18.61
CA PHE A 135 -5.54 3.43 19.06
C PHE A 135 -4.63 4.17 18.07
N LEU A 136 -4.93 4.13 16.79
CA LEU A 136 -4.14 4.77 15.73
C LEU A 136 -4.76 6.09 15.20
N ASP A 137 -5.74 6.69 15.88
CA ASP A 137 -6.37 7.94 15.43
C ASP A 137 -5.39 9.13 15.37
N SER A 138 -4.32 9.09 16.14
CA SER A 138 -3.24 10.09 16.14
C SER A 138 -1.97 9.62 15.41
N TYR A 139 -2.01 8.47 14.75
CA TYR A 139 -0.85 7.95 14.04
C TYR A 139 -0.58 8.77 12.78
N GLU A 140 0.67 9.23 12.64
CA GLU A 140 1.19 9.85 11.44
C GLU A 140 2.25 8.96 10.81
N ARG A 141 2.12 8.71 9.52
CA ARG A 141 3.04 7.87 8.77
C ARG A 141 4.43 8.51 8.69
N LYS A 142 5.44 7.75 9.05
CA LYS A 142 6.84 8.20 9.01
C LYS A 142 7.46 7.97 7.64
N PHE A 143 8.30 8.94 7.23
CA PHE A 143 9.04 8.90 5.98
C PHE A 143 10.50 9.26 6.21
N GLU A 144 11.37 8.67 5.43
CA GLU A 144 12.74 9.10 5.27
C GLU A 144 12.83 10.05 4.06
N ASP A 145 13.19 11.32 4.31
CA ASP A 145 13.34 12.35 3.25
C ASP A 145 14.69 12.17 2.56
N ASN A 146 14.65 11.99 1.25
CA ASN A 146 15.82 11.69 0.44
C ASN A 146 15.92 12.59 -0.79
N SER A 147 17.14 12.81 -1.26
CA SER A 147 17.43 13.53 -2.49
C SER A 147 18.53 12.84 -3.29
N ILE A 148 18.35 12.74 -4.61
CA ILE A 148 19.34 12.17 -5.52
C ILE A 148 19.45 12.98 -6.82
N ILE A 149 20.58 12.81 -7.51
CA ILE A 149 20.81 13.39 -8.83
C ILE A 149 20.57 12.31 -9.88
N VAL A 150 19.73 12.63 -10.88
CA VAL A 150 19.40 11.73 -11.99
C VAL A 150 19.46 12.48 -13.32
N SER A 151 19.83 11.78 -14.38
CA SER A 151 19.87 12.36 -15.74
C SER A 151 18.49 12.41 -16.43
N SER A 152 17.48 11.74 -15.86
CA SER A 152 16.13 11.66 -16.44
C SER A 152 15.13 11.26 -15.35
N LEU A 153 13.88 11.72 -15.49
CA LEU A 153 12.76 11.32 -14.64
C LEU A 153 12.15 9.96 -15.03
N ARG A 154 12.78 9.23 -15.94
CA ARG A 154 12.38 7.86 -16.27
C ARG A 154 12.52 6.99 -15.03
N ILE A 155 11.52 6.17 -14.78
CA ILE A 155 11.47 5.32 -13.58
C ILE A 155 12.65 4.33 -13.51
N ASP A 156 13.11 3.80 -14.66
CA ASP A 156 14.28 2.92 -14.71
C ASP A 156 15.58 3.64 -14.27
N THR A 157 15.71 4.93 -14.62
CA THR A 157 16.86 5.76 -14.21
C THR A 157 16.79 6.08 -12.72
N VAL A 158 15.60 6.49 -12.24
CA VAL A 158 15.40 6.86 -10.83
C VAL A 158 15.61 5.66 -9.92
N ILE A 159 14.94 4.53 -10.20
CA ILE A 159 15.07 3.31 -9.39
C ILE A 159 16.51 2.79 -9.38
N SER A 160 17.17 2.74 -10.55
CA SER A 160 18.56 2.27 -10.62
C SER A 160 19.47 3.08 -9.70
N ARG A 161 19.22 4.38 -9.57
CA ARG A 161 19.98 5.26 -8.69
C ARG A 161 19.65 5.08 -7.22
N ILE A 162 18.35 4.89 -6.88
CA ILE A 162 17.91 4.66 -5.50
C ILE A 162 18.48 3.37 -4.92
N ILE A 163 18.39 2.26 -5.67
CA ILE A 163 18.82 0.94 -5.16
C ILE A 163 20.23 0.54 -5.57
N GLY A 164 20.99 1.44 -6.21
CA GLY A 164 22.41 1.20 -6.55
C GLY A 164 22.61 0.06 -7.56
N THR A 165 21.77 -0.07 -8.60
CA THR A 165 21.84 -1.16 -9.59
C THR A 165 21.84 -0.65 -11.03
N SER A 166 22.11 -1.52 -12.00
CA SER A 166 22.07 -1.14 -13.41
C SER A 166 20.62 -1.02 -13.95
N ARG A 167 20.43 -0.16 -14.95
CA ARG A 167 19.13 -0.02 -15.62
C ARG A 167 18.65 -1.33 -16.28
N ASP A 168 19.54 -2.19 -16.71
CA ASP A 168 19.16 -3.49 -17.29
C ASP A 168 18.57 -4.44 -16.25
N LYS A 169 19.10 -4.44 -15.03
CA LYS A 169 18.49 -5.14 -13.89
C LYS A 169 17.11 -4.58 -13.54
N ILE A 170 16.89 -3.26 -13.71
CA ILE A 170 15.56 -2.68 -13.53
C ILE A 170 14.58 -3.14 -14.62
N LYS A 171 15.02 -3.21 -15.88
CA LYS A 171 14.19 -3.77 -16.98
C LYS A 171 13.79 -5.23 -16.69
N GLU A 172 14.69 -6.02 -16.12
CA GLU A 172 14.38 -7.39 -15.71
C GLU A 172 13.33 -7.41 -14.59
N LYS A 173 13.47 -6.55 -13.56
CA LYS A 173 12.47 -6.42 -12.49
C LYS A 173 11.08 -6.01 -13.02
N VAL A 174 11.02 -5.12 -14.02
CA VAL A 174 9.76 -4.76 -14.69
C VAL A 174 9.15 -5.98 -15.38
N ARG A 175 9.94 -6.75 -16.14
CA ARG A 175 9.48 -7.98 -16.79
C ARG A 175 8.96 -9.02 -15.79
N ASN A 176 9.60 -9.12 -14.64
CA ASN A 176 9.22 -10.00 -13.53
C ASN A 176 8.05 -9.46 -12.69
N LYS A 177 7.47 -8.31 -13.06
CA LYS A 177 6.36 -7.66 -12.32
C LYS A 177 6.71 -7.34 -10.86
N GLU A 178 7.97 -7.02 -10.60
CA GLU A 178 8.49 -6.68 -9.27
C GLU A 178 8.39 -5.19 -8.93
N ILE A 179 7.91 -4.36 -9.85
CA ILE A 179 7.77 -2.90 -9.68
C ILE A 179 6.31 -2.52 -9.93
N MET A 180 5.78 -1.74 -9.02
CA MET A 180 4.44 -1.13 -9.15
C MET A 180 4.56 0.39 -9.13
N VAL A 181 3.65 1.06 -9.84
CA VAL A 181 3.46 2.51 -9.79
C VAL A 181 1.98 2.78 -9.53
N ASN A 182 1.69 3.57 -8.51
CA ASN A 182 0.33 3.91 -8.09
C ASN A 182 -0.55 2.66 -7.93
N TYR A 183 0.03 1.60 -7.34
CA TYR A 183 -0.59 0.28 -7.06
C TYR A 183 -0.87 -0.60 -8.28
N ASP A 184 -0.50 -0.15 -9.49
CA ASP A 184 -0.58 -0.95 -10.71
C ASP A 184 0.81 -1.51 -11.08
N VAL A 185 0.83 -2.74 -11.59
CA VAL A 185 2.08 -3.36 -12.07
C VAL A 185 2.64 -2.53 -13.22
N LEU A 186 3.90 -2.11 -13.10
CA LEU A 186 4.58 -1.35 -14.12
C LEU A 186 4.81 -2.20 -15.38
N GLY A 187 4.19 -1.80 -16.49
CA GLY A 187 4.34 -2.46 -17.78
C GLY A 187 5.45 -1.86 -18.67
N ASN A 188 5.91 -0.65 -18.38
CA ASN A 188 6.85 0.09 -19.22
C ASN A 188 7.97 0.73 -18.37
N ASN A 189 9.19 0.27 -18.56
CA ASN A 189 10.38 0.79 -17.88
C ASN A 189 10.76 2.25 -18.23
N SER A 190 10.17 2.81 -19.28
CA SER A 190 10.38 4.21 -19.69
C SER A 190 9.31 5.17 -19.13
N TYR A 191 8.46 4.71 -18.22
CA TYR A 191 7.50 5.56 -17.53
C TYR A 191 8.18 6.78 -16.92
N ILE A 192 7.64 7.97 -17.16
CA ILE A 192 8.13 9.23 -16.59
C ILE A 192 7.38 9.49 -15.29
N LEU A 193 8.12 9.55 -14.19
CA LEU A 193 7.56 9.85 -12.88
C LEU A 193 6.92 11.24 -12.84
N LYS A 194 5.77 11.33 -12.23
CA LYS A 194 5.01 12.56 -11.95
C LYS A 194 5.02 12.84 -10.46
N GLU A 195 4.89 14.10 -10.09
CA GLU A 195 4.78 14.49 -8.67
C GLU A 195 3.67 13.70 -7.97
N ASN A 196 3.99 13.24 -6.78
CA ASN A 196 3.17 12.38 -5.94
C ASN A 196 2.97 10.94 -6.44
N ASP A 197 3.66 10.51 -7.52
CA ASP A 197 3.67 9.09 -7.85
C ASP A 197 4.25 8.27 -6.71
N ILE A 198 3.54 7.21 -6.36
CA ILE A 198 4.00 6.21 -5.41
C ILE A 198 4.50 5.00 -6.19
N PHE A 199 5.69 4.54 -5.91
CA PHE A 199 6.22 3.32 -6.53
C PHE A 199 6.81 2.38 -5.50
N SER A 200 6.63 1.09 -5.71
CA SER A 200 7.18 0.05 -4.86
C SER A 200 8.06 -0.90 -5.67
N ILE A 201 9.13 -1.37 -5.03
CA ILE A 201 10.11 -2.27 -5.60
C ILE A 201 10.19 -3.48 -4.68
N ARG A 202 9.87 -4.66 -5.18
CA ARG A 202 9.90 -5.90 -4.41
C ARG A 202 11.28 -6.07 -3.73
N LYS A 203 11.28 -6.30 -2.42
CA LYS A 203 12.44 -6.43 -1.53
C LYS A 203 13.21 -5.12 -1.23
N PHE A 204 12.84 -3.97 -1.79
CA PHE A 204 13.53 -2.71 -1.56
C PHE A 204 12.67 -1.66 -0.86
N GLY A 205 11.34 -1.82 -0.91
CA GLY A 205 10.41 -0.94 -0.21
C GLY A 205 9.55 -0.09 -1.14
N LYS A 206 8.89 0.87 -0.53
CA LYS A 206 7.92 1.78 -1.13
C LYS A 206 8.43 3.22 -1.06
N TYR A 207 8.19 3.97 -2.10
CA TYR A 207 8.71 5.32 -2.28
C TYR A 207 7.63 6.24 -2.83
N LYS A 208 7.71 7.52 -2.50
CA LYS A 208 6.88 8.58 -3.08
C LYS A 208 7.78 9.61 -3.75
N PHE A 209 7.57 9.84 -5.04
CA PHE A 209 8.26 10.90 -5.78
C PHE A 209 7.64 12.26 -5.45
N ILE A 210 8.42 13.15 -4.86
CA ILE A 210 7.93 14.48 -4.43
C ILE A 210 8.06 15.50 -5.57
N GLY A 211 9.12 15.39 -6.37
CA GLY A 211 9.31 16.29 -7.50
C GLY A 211 10.76 16.64 -7.75
N VAL A 212 10.97 17.55 -8.70
CA VAL A 212 12.27 18.13 -9.02
C VAL A 212 12.49 19.37 -8.17
N SER A 213 13.55 19.40 -7.37
CA SER A 213 13.90 20.55 -6.56
C SER A 213 14.69 21.60 -7.36
N LYS A 214 15.62 21.18 -8.20
CA LYS A 214 16.41 22.03 -9.11
C LYS A 214 17.15 21.21 -10.16
N MET A 215 17.73 21.90 -11.15
CA MET A 215 18.65 21.31 -12.13
C MET A 215 20.09 21.65 -11.79
N THR A 216 21.00 20.73 -12.09
CA THR A 216 22.45 20.95 -11.98
C THR A 216 22.96 21.71 -13.20
N LYS A 217 24.20 22.25 -13.10
CA LYS A 217 24.89 22.91 -14.25
C LYS A 217 25.12 21.98 -15.46
N LYS A 218 24.95 20.66 -15.30
CA LYS A 218 25.09 19.63 -16.34
C LYS A 218 23.74 19.06 -16.77
N ASP A 219 22.67 19.82 -16.62
CA ASP A 219 21.29 19.47 -16.99
C ASP A 219 20.74 18.16 -16.36
N ASN A 220 21.29 17.77 -15.21
CA ASN A 220 20.73 16.68 -14.41
C ASN A 220 19.68 17.23 -13.43
N TYR A 221 18.67 16.43 -13.10
CA TYR A 221 17.65 16.74 -12.13
C TYR A 221 18.11 16.37 -10.71
N ILE A 222 17.94 17.27 -9.75
CA ILE A 222 17.97 16.97 -8.33
C ILE A 222 16.52 16.71 -7.94
N ILE A 223 16.20 15.46 -7.64
CA ILE A 223 14.86 15.05 -7.27
C ILE A 223 14.76 14.77 -5.76
N LYS A 224 13.58 15.05 -5.20
CA LYS A 224 13.21 14.66 -3.84
C LYS A 224 12.25 13.48 -3.87
N TYR A 225 12.43 12.56 -2.95
CA TYR A 225 11.52 11.44 -2.75
C TYR A 225 11.47 11.03 -1.28
N TYR A 226 10.35 10.51 -0.85
CA TYR A 226 10.18 9.89 0.45
C TYR A 226 10.30 8.38 0.32
N LYS A 227 10.97 7.76 1.29
CA LYS A 227 10.92 6.32 1.50
C LYS A 227 10.00 6.06 2.67
N TYR A 228 9.03 5.18 2.49
CA TYR A 228 8.16 4.70 3.56
C TYR A 228 8.99 3.87 4.55
N LEU A 229 8.84 4.15 5.84
CA LEU A 229 9.49 3.42 6.93
C LEU A 229 8.62 2.27 7.42
#